data_a081518de917857f02adb288f7649b1c
#
_entry.id   a081518de917857f02adb288f7649b1c
#
_cell.length_a   1.000
_cell.length_b   1.000
_cell.length_c   1.000
_cell.angle_alpha   90.00
_cell.angle_beta   90.00
_cell.angle_gamma   90.00
#
_symmetry.space_group_name_H-M   'P 1'
#
loop_
_entity.id
_entity.type
_entity.pdbx_description
1 polymer ?
#
loop_
_entity_poly.entity_id
_entity_poly.type
_entity_poly.pdbx_seq_one_letter_code
_entity_poly.pdbx_strand_id
1 'polypeptide(L)'
;MQQGTATVGLLAGLALLFAGCNNLSQPKADRVAIAKAEWGQTLLLENPRLIAEKPALLRVHLVASPGPARLSEPLTGAVWAGDTFLGNLSFTCPNSIPTSTKQGTLATTCNATLPASWVVSGLRVEVRADPRNVLGGNPAEKSRTLTPRVELGPTLHLTVVPVVYQGATATVPDFKPALLAVWPLKGVEYAVRVPYTFSGDLKTLSGWSGLLNELHLLRQADGSGRYYYGFVRVSYTSGIAGIGYIGYPVAVGWDHSGSAPAVMAHELGHN
;
A
#
# COMPACT_ATOMS: atom_id res chain seq x y z
N MET A 1 18.49 105.64 28.38
CA MET A 1 19.44 105.77 27.26
C MET A 1 19.74 104.38 26.71
N GLN A 2 19.60 104.26 25.37
CA GLN A 2 20.07 103.19 24.49
C GLN A 2 19.47 101.78 24.67
N GLN A 3 18.52 101.45 23.80
CA GLN A 3 18.69 100.90 22.45
C GLN A 3 19.40 99.57 22.47
N GLY A 4 18.70 98.51 22.09
CA GLY A 4 19.22 97.21 21.85
C GLY A 4 18.25 96.39 20.96
N THR A 5 18.65 96.25 19.82
CA THR A 5 18.13 95.68 18.59
C THR A 5 17.46 94.31 18.72
N ALA A 6 16.34 94.15 18.02
CA ALA A 6 15.64 92.90 17.77
C ALA A 6 16.38 92.05 16.73
N THR A 7 16.54 90.82 17.00
CA THR A 7 17.01 89.81 16.00
C THR A 7 15.89 88.81 15.76
N VAL A 8 15.41 88.80 14.51
CA VAL A 8 14.43 87.83 13.97
C VAL A 8 15.14 86.54 13.75
N GLY A 9 14.74 85.53 14.47
CA GLY A 9 15.21 84.15 14.26
C GLY A 9 14.26 83.41 13.34
N LEU A 10 14.77 83.03 12.20
CA LEU A 10 14.08 82.21 11.15
C LEU A 10 13.87 80.77 11.62
N LEU A 11 12.62 80.36 11.84
CA LEU A 11 12.25 78.99 12.13
C LEU A 11 12.28 78.16 10.81
N ALA A 12 13.34 77.39 10.64
CA ALA A 12 13.39 76.37 9.62
C ALA A 12 12.53 75.19 10.05
N GLY A 13 11.41 75.03 9.35
CA GLY A 13 10.53 73.85 9.52
C GLY A 13 11.21 72.55 9.01
N LEU A 14 11.53 71.69 9.94
CA LEU A 14 12.02 70.34 9.65
C LEU A 14 10.82 69.47 9.31
N ALA A 15 10.55 69.22 8.02
CA ALA A 15 9.57 68.28 7.56
C ALA A 15 10.09 66.87 7.85
N LEU A 16 9.53 66.19 8.85
CA LEU A 16 9.71 64.76 9.09
C LEU A 16 8.96 63.98 8.00
N LEU A 17 9.70 63.53 7.01
CA LEU A 17 9.25 62.48 6.10
C LEU A 17 9.11 61.18 6.91
N PHE A 18 7.90 60.86 7.31
CA PHE A 18 7.56 59.49 7.70
C PHE A 18 7.71 58.60 6.48
N ALA A 19 8.85 57.98 6.33
CA ALA A 19 9.01 56.85 5.47
C ALA A 19 8.04 55.77 5.97
N GLY A 20 6.95 55.58 5.25
CA GLY A 20 6.03 54.47 5.47
C GLY A 20 6.83 53.18 5.43
N CYS A 21 6.94 52.54 6.59
CA CYS A 21 7.37 51.17 6.63
C CYS A 21 6.39 50.38 5.78
N ASN A 22 6.76 50.12 4.52
CA ASN A 22 6.18 49.07 3.76
C ASN A 22 6.36 47.81 4.60
N ASN A 23 5.29 47.33 5.18
CA ASN A 23 5.19 45.95 5.68
C ASN A 23 5.40 45.03 4.49
N LEU A 24 6.67 44.85 4.10
CA LEU A 24 7.06 43.71 3.33
C LEU A 24 6.65 42.51 4.19
N SER A 25 5.52 41.90 3.83
CA SER A 25 5.10 40.66 4.46
C SER A 25 6.29 39.71 4.37
N GLN A 26 6.88 39.41 5.52
CA GLN A 26 7.94 38.42 5.60
C GLN A 26 7.45 37.18 4.82
N PRO A 27 8.23 36.63 3.88
CA PRO A 27 7.82 35.43 3.18
C PRO A 27 7.47 34.42 4.25
N LYS A 28 6.22 33.93 4.18
CA LYS A 28 5.74 32.94 5.14
C LYS A 28 6.65 31.72 5.04
N ALA A 29 7.35 31.40 6.14
CA ALA A 29 8.30 30.30 6.15
C ALA A 29 7.64 29.01 5.63
N ASP A 30 8.33 28.30 4.76
CA ASP A 30 7.87 26.98 4.32
C ASP A 30 7.61 26.10 5.54
N ARG A 31 6.51 25.39 5.52
CA ARG A 31 6.10 24.45 6.56
C ARG A 31 5.87 23.09 5.94
N VAL A 32 6.17 22.06 6.68
CA VAL A 32 5.84 20.67 6.29
C VAL A 32 5.04 20.03 7.43
N ALA A 33 4.06 19.21 7.05
CA ALA A 33 3.25 18.44 8.00
C ALA A 33 3.01 17.02 7.46
N ILE A 34 2.82 16.07 8.39
CA ILE A 34 2.36 14.72 8.09
C ILE A 34 0.83 14.76 7.95
N ALA A 35 0.33 14.77 6.72
CA ALA A 35 -1.10 14.82 6.46
C ALA A 35 -1.78 13.47 6.79
N LYS A 36 -1.18 12.36 6.37
CA LYS A 36 -1.64 11.01 6.71
C LYS A 36 -0.54 9.97 6.53
N ALA A 37 -0.76 8.79 7.10
CA ALA A 37 0.08 7.61 6.89
C ALA A 37 -0.80 6.43 6.55
N GLU A 38 -0.34 5.58 5.65
CA GLU A 38 -1.03 4.38 5.17
C GLU A 38 -0.10 3.18 5.25
N TRP A 39 -0.68 2.04 5.56
CA TRP A 39 0.00 0.76 5.54
C TRP A 39 -0.46 -0.07 4.36
N GLY A 40 0.43 -0.85 3.76
CA GLY A 40 0.12 -1.75 2.66
C GLY A 40 0.80 -3.10 2.81
N GLN A 41 0.00 -4.16 2.68
CA GLN A 41 0.46 -5.52 2.42
C GLN A 41 -0.26 -6.08 1.19
N THR A 42 -1.55 -5.80 1.06
CA THR A 42 -2.40 -6.11 -0.09
C THR A 42 -3.16 -4.89 -0.56
N LEU A 43 -3.63 -4.07 0.36
CA LEU A 43 -4.29 -2.78 0.14
C LEU A 43 -3.57 -1.70 0.94
N LEU A 44 -3.67 -0.43 0.50
CA LEU A 44 -3.17 0.73 1.22
C LEU A 44 -4.31 1.32 2.07
N LEU A 45 -4.18 1.27 3.39
CA LEU A 45 -5.17 1.75 4.35
C LEU A 45 -4.47 2.48 5.51
N GLU A 46 -5.16 3.45 6.14
CA GLU A 46 -4.62 4.17 7.30
C GLU A 46 -4.55 3.29 8.55
N ASN A 47 -5.55 2.47 8.78
CA ASN A 47 -5.66 1.59 9.95
C ASN A 47 -5.98 0.15 9.53
N PRO A 48 -5.11 -0.53 8.76
CA PRO A 48 -5.36 -1.91 8.38
C PRO A 48 -5.08 -2.86 9.54
N ARG A 49 -5.55 -4.08 9.35
CA ARG A 49 -5.03 -5.24 10.04
C ARG A 49 -3.85 -5.77 9.23
N LEU A 50 -2.65 -5.75 9.79
CA LEU A 50 -1.45 -6.33 9.19
C LEU A 50 -1.33 -7.81 9.54
N ILE A 51 -0.83 -8.57 8.61
CA ILE A 51 -0.49 -9.99 8.80
C ILE A 51 0.93 -10.05 9.36
N ALA A 52 1.08 -10.71 10.50
CA ALA A 52 2.37 -10.92 11.13
C ALA A 52 3.34 -11.68 10.20
N GLU A 53 4.64 -11.38 10.33
CA GLU A 53 5.70 -12.01 9.55
C GLU A 53 5.57 -11.84 8.03
N LYS A 54 4.83 -10.81 7.60
CA LYS A 54 4.72 -10.40 6.20
C LYS A 54 5.22 -8.97 6.05
N PRO A 55 6.07 -8.65 5.05
CA PRO A 55 6.55 -7.28 4.85
C PRO A 55 5.40 -6.30 4.70
N ALA A 56 5.58 -5.08 5.20
CA ALA A 56 4.56 -4.05 5.11
C ALA A 56 5.16 -2.75 4.57
N LEU A 57 4.50 -2.15 3.57
CA LEU A 57 4.80 -0.79 3.13
C LEU A 57 4.23 0.20 4.14
N LEU A 58 5.03 1.15 4.60
CA LEU A 58 4.57 2.35 5.28
C LEU A 58 4.70 3.53 4.31
N ARG A 59 3.57 4.11 3.97
CA ARG A 59 3.44 5.26 3.07
C ARG A 59 3.04 6.49 3.89
N VAL A 60 3.85 7.55 3.84
CA VAL A 60 3.63 8.79 4.59
C VAL A 60 3.42 9.93 3.61
N HIS A 61 2.27 10.58 3.71
CA HIS A 61 1.92 11.77 2.94
C HIS A 61 2.36 13.01 3.68
N LEU A 62 3.38 13.66 3.18
CA LEU A 62 3.78 14.99 3.62
C LEU A 62 3.08 16.04 2.75
N VAL A 63 2.74 17.16 3.35
CA VAL A 63 2.25 18.36 2.65
C VAL A 63 3.06 19.58 3.08
N ALA A 64 3.32 20.46 2.13
CA ALA A 64 4.05 21.69 2.35
C ALA A 64 3.15 22.93 2.15
N SER A 65 3.46 24.03 2.80
CA SER A 65 2.72 25.30 2.71
C SER A 65 3.66 26.48 2.98
N PRO A 66 3.57 27.61 2.22
CA PRO A 66 2.54 27.95 1.24
C PRO A 66 2.75 27.33 -0.14
N GLY A 67 3.94 26.86 -0.45
CA GLY A 67 4.33 26.22 -1.71
C GLY A 67 4.98 24.86 -1.50
N PRO A 68 5.38 24.16 -2.60
CA PRO A 68 6.16 22.94 -2.49
C PRO A 68 7.47 23.19 -1.75
N ALA A 69 7.88 22.29 -0.87
CA ALA A 69 9.10 22.42 -0.08
C ALA A 69 10.02 21.20 -0.29
N ARG A 70 11.30 21.39 -0.01
CA ARG A 70 12.29 20.30 0.03
C ARG A 70 12.66 20.01 1.47
N LEU A 71 12.63 18.73 1.85
CA LEU A 71 13.15 18.33 3.16
C LEU A 71 14.67 18.54 3.19
N SER A 72 15.14 19.20 4.24
CA SER A 72 16.57 19.35 4.52
C SER A 72 17.19 18.06 5.09
N GLU A 73 16.36 17.23 5.70
CA GLU A 73 16.71 15.93 6.28
C GLU A 73 15.70 14.86 5.85
N PRO A 74 16.14 13.62 5.67
CA PRO A 74 15.23 12.52 5.38
C PRO A 74 14.17 12.35 6.48
N LEU A 75 12.97 11.90 6.09
CA LEU A 75 11.99 11.40 7.04
C LEU A 75 12.58 10.21 7.79
N THR A 76 12.41 10.18 9.10
CA THR A 76 12.90 9.09 9.95
C THR A 76 11.74 8.34 10.58
N GLY A 77 11.93 7.05 10.82
CA GLY A 77 10.99 6.20 11.55
C GLY A 77 11.72 5.33 12.54
N ALA A 78 11.30 5.34 13.80
CA ALA A 78 11.80 4.42 14.81
C ALA A 78 10.74 3.36 15.10
N VAL A 79 11.14 2.09 15.16
CA VAL A 79 10.24 0.93 15.21
C VAL A 79 10.44 0.16 16.52
N TRP A 80 9.34 -0.20 17.15
CA TRP A 80 9.28 -1.01 18.36
C TRP A 80 8.28 -2.16 18.25
N ALA A 81 8.51 -3.21 19.04
CA ALA A 81 7.52 -4.23 19.40
C ALA A 81 7.32 -4.17 20.93
N GLY A 82 6.18 -3.63 21.37
CA GLY A 82 6.02 -3.26 22.77
C GLY A 82 7.09 -2.24 23.18
N ASP A 83 7.91 -2.59 24.17
CA ASP A 83 9.02 -1.78 24.66
C ASP A 83 10.37 -2.10 24.00
N THR A 84 10.42 -3.11 23.12
CA THR A 84 11.64 -3.51 22.44
C THR A 84 11.87 -2.68 21.19
N PHE A 85 13.00 -1.96 21.14
CA PHE A 85 13.43 -1.26 19.92
C PHE A 85 13.93 -2.24 18.87
N LEU A 86 13.33 -2.19 17.68
CA LEU A 86 13.67 -3.08 16.56
C LEU A 86 14.66 -2.44 15.59
N GLY A 87 14.61 -1.11 15.43
CA GLY A 87 15.48 -0.40 14.52
C GLY A 87 14.89 0.89 13.95
N ASN A 88 15.63 1.50 13.02
CA ASN A 88 15.21 2.70 12.32
C ASN A 88 14.79 2.37 10.88
N LEU A 89 13.71 2.99 10.40
CA LEU A 89 13.26 2.95 9.02
C LEU A 89 13.89 4.08 8.22
N SER A 90 14.40 3.74 7.05
CA SER A 90 14.83 4.71 6.04
C SER A 90 13.71 4.89 5.01
N PHE A 91 13.32 6.14 4.77
CA PHE A 91 12.28 6.47 3.80
C PHE A 91 12.89 6.99 2.50
N THR A 92 12.32 6.55 1.38
CA THR A 92 12.51 7.21 0.08
C THR A 92 11.41 8.24 -0.09
N CYS A 93 11.78 9.52 -0.17
CA CYS A 93 10.87 10.65 -0.31
C CYS A 93 11.01 11.33 -1.68
N PRO A 94 9.97 12.05 -2.15
CA PRO A 94 10.09 12.89 -3.34
C PRO A 94 11.08 14.05 -3.10
N ASN A 95 11.73 14.50 -4.17
CA ASN A 95 12.63 15.67 -4.10
C ASN A 95 11.88 16.97 -3.69
N SER A 96 10.59 17.04 -3.97
CA SER A 96 9.72 18.16 -3.64
C SER A 96 8.44 17.66 -2.99
N ILE A 97 8.19 18.11 -1.75
CA ILE A 97 6.97 17.79 -1.01
C ILE A 97 5.82 18.61 -1.61
N PRO A 98 4.72 17.96 -2.04
CA PRO A 98 3.59 18.65 -2.64
C PRO A 98 2.78 19.46 -1.62
N THR A 99 1.95 20.39 -2.12
CA THR A 99 1.05 21.21 -1.27
C THR A 99 -0.25 20.50 -0.90
N SER A 100 -0.52 19.33 -1.48
CA SER A 100 -1.70 18.49 -1.18
C SER A 100 -1.36 17.02 -1.33
N THR A 101 -2.15 16.17 -0.67
CA THR A 101 -2.00 14.72 -0.78
C THR A 101 -2.29 14.24 -2.21
N LYS A 102 -1.47 13.29 -2.71
CA LYS A 102 -1.62 12.65 -4.02
C LYS A 102 -1.78 11.15 -3.81
N GLN A 103 -2.98 10.61 -4.06
CA GLN A 103 -3.27 9.19 -3.82
C GLN A 103 -2.73 8.26 -4.91
N GLY A 104 -2.80 8.67 -6.16
CA GLY A 104 -2.57 7.80 -7.33
C GLY A 104 -1.11 7.40 -7.58
N THR A 105 -0.13 7.93 -6.85
CA THR A 105 1.29 7.61 -7.10
C THR A 105 2.13 7.60 -5.82
N LEU A 106 2.95 6.56 -5.68
CA LEU A 106 3.92 6.44 -4.58
C LEU A 106 5.07 7.46 -4.70
N ALA A 107 5.38 7.91 -5.90
CA ALA A 107 6.49 8.85 -6.15
C ALA A 107 6.31 10.23 -5.48
N THR A 108 5.10 10.57 -5.05
CA THR A 108 4.80 11.85 -4.36
C THR A 108 4.74 11.73 -2.84
N THR A 109 5.09 10.56 -2.29
CA THR A 109 5.01 10.26 -0.86
C THR A 109 6.34 9.72 -0.34
N CYS A 110 6.55 9.77 0.96
CA CYS A 110 7.67 9.10 1.60
C CYS A 110 7.30 7.66 1.89
N ASN A 111 8.10 6.71 1.42
CA ASN A 111 7.80 5.30 1.48
C ASN A 111 8.94 4.52 2.14
N ALA A 112 8.60 3.59 3.01
CA ALA A 112 9.53 2.64 3.61
C ALA A 112 8.90 1.25 3.69
N THR A 113 9.69 0.21 3.57
CA THR A 113 9.23 -1.17 3.76
C THR A 113 9.73 -1.70 5.08
N LEU A 114 8.81 -2.12 5.95
CA LEU A 114 9.15 -2.88 7.14
C LEU A 114 9.47 -4.31 6.73
N PRO A 115 10.62 -4.87 7.21
CA PRO A 115 10.90 -6.28 7.00
C PRO A 115 9.89 -7.16 7.74
N ALA A 116 9.66 -8.36 7.24
CA ALA A 116 8.71 -9.32 7.81
C ALA A 116 8.91 -9.55 9.33
N SER A 117 10.17 -9.63 9.75
CA SER A 117 10.54 -9.84 11.16
C SER A 117 10.16 -8.70 12.12
N TRP A 118 9.82 -7.53 11.60
CA TRP A 118 9.37 -6.39 12.40
C TRP A 118 7.85 -6.26 12.46
N VAL A 119 7.14 -6.96 11.58
CA VAL A 119 5.67 -6.96 11.58
C VAL A 119 5.17 -8.01 12.56
N VAL A 120 5.14 -7.62 13.83
CA VAL A 120 4.80 -8.49 14.96
C VAL A 120 3.78 -7.81 15.87
N SER A 121 3.18 -8.58 16.77
CA SER A 121 2.24 -8.03 17.77
C SER A 121 2.91 -6.93 18.61
N GLY A 122 2.19 -5.85 18.88
CA GLY A 122 2.71 -4.69 19.60
C GLY A 122 3.56 -3.74 18.72
N LEU A 123 3.53 -3.90 17.38
CA LEU A 123 4.21 -3.00 16.46
C LEU A 123 3.81 -1.54 16.69
N ARG A 124 4.82 -0.69 16.88
CA ARG A 124 4.68 0.76 16.99
C ARG A 124 5.77 1.42 16.16
N VAL A 125 5.40 2.43 15.38
CA VAL A 125 6.34 3.21 14.58
C VAL A 125 6.16 4.69 14.87
N GLU A 126 7.23 5.35 15.26
CA GLU A 126 7.27 6.79 15.44
C GLU A 126 7.93 7.45 14.24
N VAL A 127 7.15 8.18 13.46
CA VAL A 127 7.60 8.87 12.26
C VAL A 127 7.85 10.34 12.57
N ARG A 128 9.00 10.89 12.09
CA ARG A 128 9.35 12.30 12.26
C ARG A 128 9.84 12.90 10.95
N ALA A 129 9.17 13.97 10.53
CA ALA A 129 9.57 14.82 9.43
C ALA A 129 10.24 16.08 9.97
N ASP A 130 11.33 16.54 9.32
CA ASP A 130 12.05 17.78 9.70
C ASP A 130 12.30 17.87 11.23
N PRO A 131 13.02 16.89 11.81
CA PRO A 131 13.16 16.74 13.27
C PRO A 131 13.80 17.96 13.94
N ARG A 132 14.63 18.73 13.24
CA ARG A 132 15.24 19.98 13.72
C ARG A 132 14.36 21.21 13.51
N ASN A 133 13.16 21.04 12.95
CA ASN A 133 12.22 22.12 12.65
C ASN A 133 12.80 23.24 11.75
N VAL A 134 13.67 22.89 10.80
CA VAL A 134 14.33 23.83 9.89
C VAL A 134 13.31 24.55 8.99
N LEU A 135 12.26 23.85 8.57
CA LEU A 135 11.17 24.41 7.76
C LEU A 135 10.10 25.13 8.61
N GLY A 136 10.32 25.29 9.93
CA GLY A 136 9.34 25.95 10.80
C GLY A 136 8.00 25.20 10.89
N GLY A 137 7.01 25.85 11.49
CA GLY A 137 5.68 25.26 11.73
C GLY A 137 5.56 24.55 13.07
N ASN A 138 4.43 23.86 13.27
CA ASN A 138 4.14 23.17 14.52
C ASN A 138 4.85 21.80 14.56
N PRO A 139 5.76 21.54 15.51
CA PRO A 139 6.45 20.25 15.63
C PRO A 139 5.50 19.06 15.81
N ALA A 140 4.32 19.25 16.42
CA ALA A 140 3.33 18.20 16.59
C ALA A 140 2.75 17.69 15.24
N GLU A 141 2.71 18.56 14.21
CA GLU A 141 2.25 18.17 12.86
C GLU A 141 3.34 17.40 12.08
N LYS A 142 4.58 17.41 12.57
CA LYS A 142 5.74 16.76 11.96
C LYS A 142 6.07 15.40 12.54
N SER A 143 5.33 14.96 13.55
CA SER A 143 5.51 13.65 14.16
C SER A 143 4.20 12.90 14.24
N ARG A 144 4.27 11.57 14.13
CA ARG A 144 3.12 10.69 14.28
C ARG A 144 3.54 9.35 14.84
N THR A 145 2.83 8.88 15.85
CA THR A 145 2.94 7.52 16.35
C THR A 145 1.87 6.66 15.70
N LEU A 146 2.28 5.54 15.12
CA LEU A 146 1.45 4.60 14.39
C LEU A 146 1.49 3.26 15.11
N THR A 147 0.32 2.72 15.42
CA THR A 147 0.14 1.44 16.13
C THR A 147 -0.83 0.54 15.38
N PRO A 148 -0.41 -0.02 14.22
CA PRO A 148 -1.30 -0.87 13.44
C PRO A 148 -1.61 -2.16 14.21
N ARG A 149 -2.81 -2.70 14.01
CA ARG A 149 -3.17 -4.01 14.53
C ARG A 149 -2.45 -5.08 13.73
N VAL A 150 -1.66 -5.93 14.39
CA VAL A 150 -0.95 -7.05 13.77
C VAL A 150 -1.52 -8.35 14.28
N GLU A 151 -1.91 -9.24 13.37
CA GLU A 151 -2.52 -10.54 13.68
C GLU A 151 -1.89 -11.66 12.85
N LEU A 152 -2.01 -12.89 13.34
CA LEU A 152 -1.66 -14.07 12.55
C LEU A 152 -2.65 -14.20 11.39
N GLY A 153 -2.11 -14.26 10.16
CA GLY A 153 -2.93 -14.52 8.98
C GLY A 153 -3.27 -16.00 8.83
N PRO A 154 -4.33 -16.33 8.06
CA PRO A 154 -4.63 -17.70 7.69
C PRO A 154 -3.59 -18.26 6.74
N THR A 155 -3.45 -19.59 6.72
CA THR A 155 -2.75 -20.33 5.67
C THR A 155 -3.79 -20.89 4.70
N LEU A 156 -3.61 -20.60 3.40
CA LEU A 156 -4.42 -21.21 2.35
C LEU A 156 -3.91 -22.62 2.07
N HIS A 157 -4.76 -23.62 2.30
CA HIS A 157 -4.49 -25.01 1.92
C HIS A 157 -5.07 -25.27 0.54
N LEU A 158 -4.23 -25.29 -0.50
CA LEU A 158 -4.63 -25.37 -1.91
C LEU A 158 -4.15 -26.66 -2.56
N THR A 159 -5.04 -27.35 -3.27
CA THR A 159 -4.74 -28.44 -4.19
C THR A 159 -5.05 -27.98 -5.61
N VAL A 160 -4.01 -27.90 -6.45
CA VAL A 160 -4.20 -27.65 -7.88
C VAL A 160 -4.36 -28.98 -8.60
N VAL A 161 -5.40 -29.07 -9.42
CA VAL A 161 -5.72 -30.24 -10.23
C VAL A 161 -5.42 -29.91 -11.68
N PRO A 162 -4.31 -30.43 -12.27
CA PRO A 162 -4.10 -30.31 -13.71
C PRO A 162 -5.23 -31.01 -14.45
N VAL A 163 -5.88 -30.33 -15.37
CA VAL A 163 -6.97 -30.88 -16.15
C VAL A 163 -6.47 -31.34 -17.53
N VAL A 164 -6.64 -32.60 -17.85
CA VAL A 164 -6.44 -33.12 -19.21
C VAL A 164 -7.69 -32.82 -20.03
N TYR A 165 -7.54 -31.94 -21.02
CA TYR A 165 -8.62 -31.56 -21.93
C TYR A 165 -8.17 -31.71 -23.38
N GLN A 166 -8.91 -32.45 -24.19
CA GLN A 166 -8.57 -32.77 -25.60
C GLN A 166 -7.13 -33.28 -25.78
N GLY A 167 -6.66 -34.12 -24.85
CA GLY A 167 -5.32 -34.68 -24.85
C GLY A 167 -4.19 -33.74 -24.40
N ALA A 168 -4.48 -32.48 -24.04
CA ALA A 168 -3.51 -31.52 -23.53
C ALA A 168 -3.68 -31.32 -22.03
N THR A 169 -2.55 -31.14 -21.34
CA THR A 169 -2.50 -30.82 -19.90
C THR A 169 -1.68 -29.54 -19.68
N ALA A 170 -2.16 -28.64 -18.85
CA ALA A 170 -1.41 -27.46 -18.46
C ALA A 170 -0.29 -27.82 -17.48
N THR A 171 0.87 -27.18 -17.65
CA THR A 171 1.96 -27.24 -16.67
C THR A 171 1.65 -26.25 -15.55
N VAL A 172 1.52 -26.73 -14.33
CA VAL A 172 1.16 -25.92 -13.16
C VAL A 172 2.37 -25.12 -12.69
N PRO A 173 2.34 -23.78 -12.74
CA PRO A 173 3.42 -22.95 -12.21
C PRO A 173 3.32 -22.82 -10.68
N ASP A 174 4.32 -22.20 -10.05
CA ASP A 174 4.21 -21.80 -8.65
C ASP A 174 3.33 -20.55 -8.52
N PHE A 175 2.12 -20.69 -8.01
CA PHE A 175 1.17 -19.61 -7.78
C PHE A 175 1.35 -18.91 -6.41
N LYS A 176 2.18 -19.45 -5.49
CA LYS A 176 2.33 -18.92 -4.13
C LYS A 176 2.69 -17.42 -4.10
N PRO A 177 3.67 -16.93 -4.88
CA PRO A 177 4.03 -15.51 -4.84
C PRO A 177 2.86 -14.60 -5.22
N ALA A 178 2.08 -14.97 -6.25
CA ALA A 178 0.93 -14.17 -6.69
C ALA A 178 -0.19 -14.14 -5.65
N LEU A 179 -0.53 -15.30 -5.07
CA LEU A 179 -1.55 -15.40 -4.02
C LEU A 179 -1.15 -14.63 -2.76
N LEU A 180 0.11 -14.73 -2.34
CA LEU A 180 0.63 -13.98 -1.20
C LEU A 180 0.68 -12.46 -1.45
N ALA A 181 0.82 -12.03 -2.70
CA ALA A 181 0.82 -10.61 -3.04
C ALA A 181 -0.57 -9.96 -2.92
N VAL A 182 -1.64 -10.69 -3.28
CA VAL A 182 -3.00 -10.13 -3.36
C VAL A 182 -3.90 -10.50 -2.20
N TRP A 183 -3.54 -11.53 -1.39
CA TRP A 183 -4.35 -12.02 -0.28
C TRP A 183 -3.69 -11.76 1.07
N PRO A 184 -4.48 -11.49 2.14
CA PRO A 184 -3.97 -11.31 3.49
C PRO A 184 -3.64 -12.66 4.16
N LEU A 185 -2.78 -13.43 3.51
CA LEU A 185 -2.36 -14.76 3.94
C LEU A 185 -1.00 -14.72 4.64
N LYS A 186 -0.81 -15.53 5.68
CA LYS A 186 0.49 -15.85 6.25
C LYS A 186 1.28 -16.80 5.34
N GLY A 187 0.60 -17.74 4.70
CA GLY A 187 1.22 -18.74 3.85
C GLY A 187 0.26 -19.43 2.90
N VAL A 188 0.81 -20.20 1.97
CA VAL A 188 0.08 -21.08 1.06
C VAL A 188 0.71 -22.46 1.11
N GLU A 189 -0.05 -23.41 1.62
CA GLU A 189 0.28 -24.85 1.50
C GLU A 189 -0.27 -25.37 0.19
N TYR A 190 0.63 -25.71 -0.71
CA TYR A 190 0.35 -26.00 -2.09
C TYR A 190 0.61 -27.45 -2.41
N ALA A 191 -0.36 -28.15 -2.99
CA ALA A 191 -0.23 -29.51 -3.51
C ALA A 191 -0.70 -29.55 -4.97
N VAL A 192 -0.06 -30.39 -5.77
CA VAL A 192 -0.50 -30.71 -7.14
C VAL A 192 -1.00 -32.14 -7.16
N ARG A 193 -2.26 -32.33 -7.55
CA ARG A 193 -2.89 -33.65 -7.67
C ARG A 193 -2.48 -34.31 -8.99
N VAL A 194 -2.65 -35.61 -9.09
CA VAL A 194 -2.61 -36.33 -10.38
C VAL A 194 -3.64 -35.71 -11.34
N PRO A 195 -3.34 -35.64 -12.65
CA PRO A 195 -4.24 -35.03 -13.61
C PRO A 195 -5.63 -35.65 -13.63
N TYR A 196 -6.64 -34.82 -13.84
CA TYR A 196 -8.03 -35.19 -14.01
C TYR A 196 -8.45 -35.04 -15.46
N THR A 197 -9.03 -36.08 -16.09
CA THR A 197 -9.48 -36.02 -17.49
C THR A 197 -10.91 -35.54 -17.57
N PHE A 198 -11.13 -34.45 -18.32
CA PHE A 198 -12.44 -33.87 -18.58
C PHE A 198 -12.84 -34.07 -20.06
N SER A 199 -14.07 -34.57 -20.28
CA SER A 199 -14.60 -34.89 -21.62
C SER A 199 -15.70 -33.95 -22.13
N GLY A 200 -16.13 -32.98 -21.30
CA GLY A 200 -17.13 -31.96 -21.70
C GLY A 200 -16.56 -30.89 -22.64
N ASP A 201 -17.39 -29.94 -23.06
CA ASP A 201 -17.03 -28.92 -24.03
C ASP A 201 -16.74 -27.54 -23.33
N LEU A 202 -15.46 -27.20 -23.13
CA LEU A 202 -15.05 -25.93 -22.51
C LEU A 202 -15.21 -24.71 -23.44
N LYS A 203 -15.79 -24.85 -24.62
CA LYS A 203 -16.21 -23.72 -25.45
C LYS A 203 -17.52 -23.10 -24.96
N THR A 204 -18.19 -23.70 -23.99
CA THR A 204 -19.49 -23.30 -23.48
C THR A 204 -19.46 -23.07 -21.96
N LEU A 205 -20.35 -22.18 -21.46
CA LEU A 205 -20.54 -22.00 -20.01
C LEU A 205 -20.97 -23.31 -19.32
N SER A 206 -21.80 -24.11 -19.98
CA SER A 206 -22.25 -25.41 -19.46
C SER A 206 -21.07 -26.35 -19.23
N GLY A 207 -20.10 -26.39 -20.17
CA GLY A 207 -18.90 -27.18 -20.01
C GLY A 207 -18.02 -26.74 -18.84
N TRP A 208 -17.83 -25.44 -18.67
CA TRP A 208 -17.10 -24.91 -17.51
C TRP A 208 -17.79 -25.23 -16.19
N SER A 209 -19.12 -25.06 -16.13
CA SER A 209 -19.91 -25.43 -14.95
C SER A 209 -19.87 -26.93 -14.68
N GLY A 210 -19.84 -27.78 -15.75
CA GLY A 210 -19.65 -29.22 -15.64
C GLY A 210 -18.31 -29.58 -15.03
N LEU A 211 -17.21 -29.00 -15.52
CA LEU A 211 -15.87 -29.23 -14.96
C LEU A 211 -15.80 -28.77 -13.49
N LEU A 212 -16.35 -27.59 -13.16
CA LEU A 212 -16.40 -27.11 -11.78
C LEU A 212 -17.12 -28.10 -10.86
N ASN A 213 -18.26 -28.65 -11.31
CA ASN A 213 -19.01 -29.64 -10.54
C ASN A 213 -18.25 -30.98 -10.39
N GLU A 214 -17.60 -31.46 -11.47
CA GLU A 214 -16.78 -32.67 -11.40
C GLU A 214 -15.61 -32.52 -10.41
N LEU A 215 -14.95 -31.36 -10.38
CA LEU A 215 -13.89 -31.10 -9.40
C LEU A 215 -14.42 -30.96 -7.97
N HIS A 216 -15.66 -30.48 -7.80
CA HIS A 216 -16.31 -30.49 -6.49
C HIS A 216 -16.55 -31.92 -5.99
N LEU A 217 -17.08 -32.79 -6.85
CA LEU A 217 -17.26 -34.21 -6.54
C LEU A 217 -15.93 -34.93 -6.28
N LEU A 218 -14.89 -34.59 -7.06
CA LEU A 218 -13.53 -35.11 -6.87
C LEU A 218 -12.97 -34.73 -5.49
N ARG A 219 -13.13 -33.46 -5.08
CA ARG A 219 -12.72 -32.99 -3.77
C ARG A 219 -13.45 -33.75 -2.64
N GLN A 220 -14.75 -34.02 -2.81
CA GLN A 220 -15.52 -34.79 -1.85
C GLN A 220 -15.05 -36.25 -1.80
N ALA A 221 -14.79 -36.88 -2.95
CA ALA A 221 -14.27 -38.25 -3.05
C ALA A 221 -12.88 -38.39 -2.40
N ASP A 222 -12.03 -37.35 -2.52
CA ASP A 222 -10.72 -37.32 -1.88
C ASP A 222 -10.83 -37.06 -0.35
N GLY A 223 -12.02 -36.78 0.19
CA GLY A 223 -12.24 -36.44 1.61
C GLY A 223 -11.48 -35.17 2.04
N SER A 224 -11.21 -34.26 1.10
CA SER A 224 -10.27 -33.16 1.31
C SER A 224 -10.94 -31.93 1.96
N GLY A 225 -10.31 -31.36 3.00
CA GLY A 225 -10.64 -30.05 3.55
C GLY A 225 -10.01 -28.86 2.80
N ARG A 226 -9.17 -29.12 1.77
CA ARG A 226 -8.42 -28.08 1.04
C ARG A 226 -9.30 -27.40 -0.02
N TYR A 227 -8.89 -26.21 -0.44
CA TYR A 227 -9.39 -25.58 -1.67
C TYR A 227 -8.91 -26.37 -2.87
N TYR A 228 -9.75 -26.56 -3.89
CA TYR A 228 -9.40 -27.22 -5.15
C TYR A 228 -9.46 -26.21 -6.28
N TYR A 229 -8.42 -26.21 -7.11
CA TYR A 229 -8.36 -25.38 -8.29
C TYR A 229 -8.01 -26.19 -9.52
N GLY A 230 -8.97 -26.32 -10.44
CA GLY A 230 -8.73 -26.91 -11.75
C GLY A 230 -7.91 -25.97 -12.62
N PHE A 231 -6.81 -26.48 -13.16
CA PHE A 231 -5.94 -25.70 -14.05
C PHE A 231 -5.93 -26.35 -15.42
N VAL A 232 -6.51 -25.64 -16.42
CA VAL A 232 -6.79 -26.25 -17.73
C VAL A 232 -6.16 -25.47 -18.87
N ARG A 233 -5.57 -26.21 -19.82
CA ARG A 233 -5.10 -25.67 -21.10
C ARG A 233 -6.26 -25.55 -22.07
N VAL A 234 -6.68 -24.31 -22.32
CA VAL A 234 -7.80 -24.01 -23.21
C VAL A 234 -7.63 -22.64 -23.86
N SER A 235 -8.11 -22.48 -25.10
CA SER A 235 -8.17 -21.18 -25.76
C SER A 235 -9.37 -20.36 -25.27
N TYR A 236 -9.28 -19.03 -25.33
CA TYR A 236 -10.34 -18.10 -24.89
C TYR A 236 -11.50 -18.05 -25.91
N THR A 237 -12.07 -19.20 -26.29
CA THR A 237 -13.19 -19.26 -27.27
C THR A 237 -14.55 -19.14 -26.63
N SER A 238 -14.67 -19.49 -25.34
CA SER A 238 -15.92 -19.39 -24.57
C SER A 238 -16.18 -17.98 -24.01
N GLY A 239 -15.18 -17.08 -24.01
CA GLY A 239 -15.22 -15.82 -23.29
C GLY A 239 -15.03 -15.98 -21.77
N ILE A 240 -14.69 -17.20 -21.29
CA ILE A 240 -14.51 -17.53 -19.88
C ILE A 240 -13.04 -17.87 -19.64
N ALA A 241 -12.42 -17.20 -18.67
CA ALA A 241 -11.06 -17.44 -18.23
C ALA A 241 -10.98 -18.30 -16.95
N GLY A 242 -12.05 -18.30 -16.18
CA GLY A 242 -12.22 -19.07 -14.96
C GLY A 242 -13.65 -19.03 -14.46
N ILE A 243 -13.94 -19.85 -13.48
CA ILE A 243 -15.22 -19.91 -12.77
C ILE A 243 -14.98 -20.50 -11.37
N GLY A 244 -15.62 -19.92 -10.35
CA GLY A 244 -15.57 -20.38 -8.97
C GLY A 244 -16.96 -20.48 -8.36
N TYR A 245 -17.15 -21.39 -7.42
CA TYR A 245 -18.36 -21.38 -6.61
C TYR A 245 -18.33 -20.25 -5.60
N ILE A 246 -19.47 -19.66 -5.28
CA ILE A 246 -19.61 -18.74 -4.16
C ILE A 246 -19.80 -19.55 -2.88
N GLY A 247 -18.86 -19.41 -1.94
CA GLY A 247 -18.92 -20.05 -0.62
C GLY A 247 -18.57 -21.56 -0.61
N TYR A 248 -18.05 -22.11 -1.70
CA TYR A 248 -17.55 -23.49 -1.75
C TYR A 248 -16.10 -23.51 -2.26
N PRO A 249 -15.20 -24.31 -1.66
CA PRO A 249 -13.76 -24.22 -1.88
C PRO A 249 -13.31 -24.90 -3.21
N VAL A 250 -13.94 -24.59 -4.32
CA VAL A 250 -13.61 -25.14 -5.64
C VAL A 250 -13.73 -24.06 -6.72
N ALA A 251 -12.68 -23.94 -7.53
CA ALA A 251 -12.64 -23.05 -8.67
C ALA A 251 -11.87 -23.70 -9.84
N VAL A 252 -11.98 -23.14 -11.03
CA VAL A 252 -11.30 -23.56 -12.26
C VAL A 252 -10.78 -22.33 -12.99
N GLY A 253 -9.64 -22.43 -13.65
CA GLY A 253 -9.15 -21.40 -14.55
C GLY A 253 -8.18 -21.94 -15.58
N TRP A 254 -7.95 -21.10 -16.57
CA TRP A 254 -7.12 -21.41 -17.73
C TRP A 254 -5.61 -21.20 -17.48
N ASP A 255 -4.78 -21.75 -18.40
CA ASP A 255 -3.31 -21.70 -18.31
C ASP A 255 -2.66 -20.52 -19.05
N HIS A 256 -3.39 -19.46 -19.36
CA HIS A 256 -2.83 -18.31 -20.05
C HIS A 256 -1.81 -17.59 -19.17
N SER A 257 -0.52 -17.67 -19.55
CA SER A 257 0.63 -17.28 -18.70
C SER A 257 0.59 -15.84 -18.16
N GLY A 258 0.03 -14.90 -18.94
CA GLY A 258 -0.07 -13.49 -18.53
C GLY A 258 -1.18 -13.20 -17.53
N SER A 259 -2.17 -14.07 -17.36
CA SER A 259 -3.36 -13.83 -16.54
C SER A 259 -3.72 -14.95 -15.58
N ALA A 260 -3.20 -16.15 -15.75
CA ALA A 260 -3.54 -17.30 -14.91
C ALA A 260 -3.42 -17.06 -13.41
N PRO A 261 -2.38 -16.38 -12.88
CA PRO A 261 -2.30 -16.07 -11.44
C PRO A 261 -3.40 -15.14 -10.97
N ALA A 262 -3.75 -14.13 -11.78
CA ALA A 262 -4.82 -13.20 -11.46
C ALA A 262 -6.20 -13.87 -11.51
N VAL A 263 -6.43 -14.73 -12.51
CA VAL A 263 -7.65 -15.55 -12.62
C VAL A 263 -7.78 -16.48 -11.42
N MET A 264 -6.71 -17.20 -11.03
CA MET A 264 -6.73 -18.04 -9.84
C MET A 264 -7.10 -17.25 -8.59
N ALA A 265 -6.47 -16.10 -8.39
CA ALA A 265 -6.77 -15.25 -7.23
C ALA A 265 -8.22 -14.75 -7.27
N HIS A 266 -8.75 -14.38 -8.46
CA HIS A 266 -10.12 -13.94 -8.62
C HIS A 266 -11.12 -15.04 -8.30
N GLU A 267 -10.96 -16.22 -8.91
CA GLU A 267 -11.91 -17.33 -8.76
C GLU A 267 -11.89 -17.95 -7.35
N LEU A 268 -10.71 -18.06 -6.72
CA LEU A 268 -10.63 -18.43 -5.31
C LEU A 268 -11.21 -17.37 -4.38
N GLY A 269 -11.34 -16.12 -4.84
CA GLY A 269 -11.97 -15.03 -4.11
C GLY A 269 -13.49 -15.17 -3.96
N HIS A 270 -14.12 -15.96 -4.81
CA HIS A 270 -15.54 -16.28 -4.69
C HIS A 270 -15.83 -17.36 -3.63
N ASN A 271 -14.83 -18.14 -3.25
CA ASN A 271 -14.95 -19.25 -2.30
C ASN A 271 -14.84 -18.77 -0.86
#